data_b4dcf960694f03fa24071ac0a85ae73c
#
_entry.id   b4dcf960694f03fa24071ac0a85ae73c
#
_cell.length_a   1.000
_cell.length_b   1.000
_cell.length_c   1.000
_cell.angle_alpha   90.00
_cell.angle_beta   90.00
_cell.angle_gamma   90.00
#
_symmetry.space_group_name_H-M   'P 1'
#
loop_
_entity.id
_entity.type
_entity.pdbx_description
1 polymer ?
#
loop_
_entity_poly.entity_id
_entity_poly.type
_entity_poly.pdbx_seq_one_letter_code
_entity_poly.pdbx_strand_id
1 'polypeptide(L)'
;MRVIQVARAVALVAILMSASASGANGETGYEPLIQKFFKTFEAGKVNEAIDQLYTTNKWAEQQRDMIQNIKTQFAGVGGLVGQYRGRELVGTTTVGGRLVHVTYMVLYDRQPLRFEFQFYKPQNDWIIYSFSFDTKLSDELEASARADVAHGGN
;
A
#
# COMPACT_ATOMS: atom_id res chain seq x y z
N MET A 1 -54.29 -57.03 13.44
CA MET A 1 -54.19 -55.60 13.41
C MET A 1 -52.71 -55.27 13.14
N ARG A 2 -52.41 -54.79 11.96
CA ARG A 2 -51.02 -54.44 11.52
C ARG A 2 -50.82 -52.98 11.77
N VAL A 3 -49.85 -52.63 12.63
CA VAL A 3 -49.41 -51.23 12.86
C VAL A 3 -48.32 -50.97 11.87
N ILE A 4 -48.57 -50.05 10.95
CA ILE A 4 -47.61 -49.55 9.97
C ILE A 4 -46.81 -48.46 10.61
N GLN A 5 -45.53 -48.70 10.84
CA GLN A 5 -44.58 -47.65 11.24
C GLN A 5 -44.11 -46.88 9.99
N VAL A 6 -44.41 -45.57 9.97
CA VAL A 6 -43.91 -44.65 8.96
C VAL A 6 -42.59 -44.06 9.44
N ALA A 7 -41.51 -44.54 8.83
CA ALA A 7 -40.18 -43.96 9.06
C ALA A 7 -40.06 -42.59 8.35
N ARG A 8 -39.95 -41.54 9.11
CA ARG A 8 -39.60 -40.20 8.58
C ARG A 8 -38.10 -40.12 8.38
N ALA A 9 -37.67 -40.12 7.13
CA ALA A 9 -36.31 -39.80 6.74
C ALA A 9 -36.10 -38.28 6.87
N VAL A 10 -35.28 -37.85 7.83
CA VAL A 10 -34.79 -36.49 7.92
C VAL A 10 -33.57 -36.37 7.01
N ALA A 11 -33.73 -35.72 5.88
CA ALA A 11 -32.63 -35.38 5.00
C ALA A 11 -31.85 -34.22 5.61
N LEU A 12 -30.62 -34.51 6.09
CA LEU A 12 -29.67 -33.53 6.57
C LEU A 12 -29.02 -32.87 5.34
N VAL A 13 -29.46 -31.67 4.99
CA VAL A 13 -28.78 -30.85 3.96
C VAL A 13 -27.55 -30.25 4.59
N ALA A 14 -26.39 -30.83 4.30
CA ALA A 14 -25.09 -30.24 4.63
C ALA A 14 -24.83 -29.06 3.68
N ILE A 15 -25.00 -27.83 4.19
CA ILE A 15 -24.58 -26.63 3.50
C ILE A 15 -23.04 -26.58 3.60
N LEU A 16 -22.36 -26.95 2.52
CA LEU A 16 -20.94 -26.70 2.32
C LEU A 16 -20.76 -25.19 2.17
N MET A 17 -20.44 -24.52 3.27
CA MET A 17 -19.85 -23.18 3.22
C MET A 17 -18.47 -23.32 2.59
N SER A 18 -18.37 -23.00 1.30
CA SER A 18 -17.10 -22.76 0.64
C SER A 18 -16.50 -21.51 1.26
N ALA A 19 -15.67 -21.70 2.28
CA ALA A 19 -14.75 -20.66 2.74
C ALA A 19 -13.82 -20.36 1.56
N SER A 20 -14.05 -19.23 0.90
CA SER A 20 -13.07 -18.64 -0.01
C SER A 20 -11.83 -18.35 0.83
N ALA A 21 -10.87 -19.27 0.78
CA ALA A 21 -9.54 -19.05 1.29
C ALA A 21 -8.98 -17.86 0.49
N SER A 22 -9.05 -16.66 1.06
CA SER A 22 -8.19 -15.57 0.65
C SER A 22 -6.78 -16.09 0.78
N GLY A 23 -6.16 -16.40 -0.36
CA GLY A 23 -4.81 -16.93 -0.41
C GLY A 23 -3.91 -16.02 0.41
N ALA A 24 -3.37 -16.55 1.49
CA ALA A 24 -2.19 -16.03 2.12
C ALA A 24 -1.08 -16.11 1.07
N ASN A 25 -0.95 -15.06 0.25
CA ASN A 25 0.23 -14.85 -0.56
C ASN A 25 1.36 -14.60 0.44
N GLY A 26 2.06 -15.69 0.75
CA GLY A 26 3.19 -15.68 1.68
C GLY A 26 4.20 -14.61 1.26
N GLU A 27 4.72 -13.99 2.22
CA GLU A 27 5.90 -13.13 2.48
C GLU A 27 6.97 -12.90 1.38
N THR A 28 6.69 -13.15 0.11
CA THR A 28 7.64 -13.01 -1.00
C THR A 28 7.41 -11.75 -1.84
N GLY A 29 6.46 -10.90 -1.46
CA GLY A 29 6.10 -9.68 -2.16
C GLY A 29 6.86 -8.44 -1.67
N TYR A 30 6.57 -7.30 -2.26
CA TYR A 30 7.02 -5.97 -1.79
C TYR A 30 6.13 -5.44 -0.65
N GLU A 31 4.94 -5.99 -0.48
CA GLU A 31 3.95 -5.56 0.52
C GLU A 31 4.50 -5.62 1.95
N PRO A 32 5.23 -6.66 2.39
CA PRO A 32 5.85 -6.69 3.71
C PRO A 32 6.85 -5.56 3.94
N LEU A 33 7.52 -5.09 2.89
CA LEU A 33 8.47 -3.96 2.98
C LEU A 33 7.72 -2.65 3.28
N ILE A 34 6.58 -2.43 2.62
CA ILE A 34 5.71 -1.28 2.88
C ILE A 34 5.12 -1.36 4.30
N GLN A 35 4.64 -2.53 4.73
CA GLN A 35 4.09 -2.71 6.08
C GLN A 35 5.13 -2.42 7.16
N LYS A 36 6.36 -2.92 6.97
CA LYS A 36 7.46 -2.64 7.88
C LYS A 36 7.80 -1.15 7.93
N PHE A 37 7.86 -0.49 6.78
CA PHE A 37 8.07 0.95 6.70
C PHE A 37 7.02 1.71 7.51
N PHE A 38 5.73 1.48 7.24
CA PHE A 38 4.67 2.19 7.94
C PHE A 38 4.62 1.88 9.43
N LYS A 39 4.88 0.65 9.84
CA LYS A 39 4.96 0.29 11.27
C LYS A 39 5.99 1.14 12.03
N THR A 40 7.15 1.36 11.42
CA THR A 40 8.22 2.18 12.02
C THR A 40 7.88 3.67 11.91
N PHE A 41 7.32 4.09 10.79
CA PHE A 41 6.87 5.44 10.52
C PHE A 41 5.78 5.91 11.51
N GLU A 42 4.78 5.09 11.76
CA GLU A 42 3.67 5.33 12.70
C GLU A 42 4.14 5.43 14.16
N ALA A 43 5.26 4.80 14.49
CA ALA A 43 5.93 4.96 15.78
C ALA A 43 6.71 6.30 15.92
N GLY A 44 6.60 7.20 14.94
CA GLY A 44 7.31 8.48 14.90
C GLY A 44 8.77 8.40 14.49
N LYS A 45 9.24 7.22 14.08
CA LYS A 45 10.64 6.95 13.71
C LYS A 45 10.85 7.09 12.19
N VAL A 46 10.56 8.27 11.65
CA VAL A 46 10.55 8.52 10.21
C VAL A 46 11.89 8.21 9.55
N ASN A 47 13.00 8.69 10.12
CA ASN A 47 14.32 8.46 9.56
C ASN A 47 14.69 6.97 9.55
N GLU A 48 14.34 6.23 10.61
CA GLU A 48 14.55 4.80 10.71
C GLU A 48 13.69 4.04 9.67
N ALA A 49 12.44 4.46 9.45
CA ALA A 49 11.57 3.88 8.44
C ALA A 49 12.16 4.03 7.03
N ILE A 50 12.68 5.20 6.70
CA ILE A 50 13.34 5.47 5.42
C ILE A 50 14.60 4.61 5.28
N ASP A 51 15.44 4.53 6.31
CA ASP A 51 16.64 3.70 6.29
C ASP A 51 16.30 2.22 6.08
N GLN A 52 15.31 1.69 6.83
CA GLN A 52 14.86 0.30 6.69
C GLN A 52 14.38 -0.02 5.27
N LEU A 53 13.72 0.91 4.61
CA LEU A 53 13.27 0.74 3.23
C LEU A 53 14.46 0.55 2.30
N TYR A 54 15.48 1.38 2.43
CA TYR A 54 16.67 1.34 1.58
C TYR A 54 17.66 0.22 1.92
N THR A 55 17.57 -0.43 3.09
CA THR A 55 18.38 -1.64 3.39
C THR A 55 18.10 -2.80 2.46
N THR A 56 16.97 -2.81 1.78
CA THR A 56 16.64 -3.83 0.76
C THR A 56 17.49 -3.70 -0.49
N ASN A 57 18.07 -2.53 -0.73
CA ASN A 57 18.85 -2.21 -1.92
C ASN A 57 20.35 -2.10 -1.59
N LYS A 58 21.14 -3.10 -2.02
CA LYS A 58 22.59 -3.12 -1.81
C LYS A 58 23.34 -1.92 -2.42
N TRP A 59 22.71 -1.22 -3.35
CA TRP A 59 23.28 -0.03 -4.00
C TRP A 59 22.91 1.28 -3.27
N ALA A 60 22.16 1.19 -2.15
CA ALA A 60 21.73 2.36 -1.38
C ALA A 60 22.90 3.22 -0.85
N GLU A 61 24.07 2.62 -0.64
CA GLU A 61 25.25 3.38 -0.23
C GLU A 61 25.69 4.42 -1.25
N GLN A 62 25.44 4.19 -2.54
CA GLN A 62 25.71 5.15 -3.61
C GLN A 62 24.66 6.26 -3.68
N GLN A 63 23.56 6.14 -2.92
CA GLN A 63 22.43 7.05 -2.90
C GLN A 63 22.28 7.77 -1.55
N ARG A 64 23.31 7.78 -0.72
CA ARG A 64 23.26 8.37 0.64
C ARG A 64 22.79 9.82 0.65
N ASP A 65 23.26 10.63 -0.26
CA ASP A 65 22.88 12.06 -0.33
C ASP A 65 21.41 12.22 -0.69
N MET A 66 20.89 11.39 -1.59
CA MET A 66 19.47 11.37 -1.94
C MET A 66 18.62 10.94 -0.74
N ILE A 67 19.00 9.88 -0.04
CA ILE A 67 18.30 9.39 1.15
C ILE A 67 18.29 10.45 2.24
N GLN A 68 19.42 11.11 2.47
CA GLN A 68 19.52 12.20 3.45
C GLN A 68 18.66 13.40 3.05
N ASN A 69 18.59 13.73 1.77
CA ASN A 69 17.70 14.77 1.26
C ASN A 69 16.23 14.46 1.53
N ILE A 70 15.78 13.24 1.28
CA ILE A 70 14.40 12.78 1.57
C ILE A 70 14.09 13.01 3.06
N LYS A 71 14.98 12.60 3.96
CA LYS A 71 14.81 12.78 5.41
C LYS A 71 14.71 14.26 5.79
N THR A 72 15.58 15.09 5.25
CA THR A 72 15.61 16.54 5.52
C THR A 72 14.34 17.22 5.02
N GLN A 73 13.90 16.90 3.80
CA GLN A 73 12.66 17.43 3.25
C GLN A 73 11.45 17.00 4.08
N PHE A 74 11.41 15.73 4.49
CA PHE A 74 10.31 15.23 5.31
C PHE A 74 10.25 15.92 6.67
N ALA A 75 11.38 16.15 7.32
CA ALA A 75 11.44 16.90 8.59
C ALA A 75 10.86 18.32 8.45
N GLY A 76 11.09 18.98 7.30
CA GLY A 76 10.51 20.30 7.00
C GLY A 76 9.00 20.26 6.81
N VAL A 77 8.48 19.24 6.14
CA VAL A 77 7.04 19.10 5.86
C VAL A 77 6.28 18.61 7.08
N GLY A 78 6.83 17.68 7.87
CA GLY A 78 6.15 17.07 9.02
C GLY A 78 5.60 18.10 10.01
N GLY A 79 6.32 19.18 10.28
CA GLY A 79 5.85 20.28 11.13
C GLY A 79 4.71 21.12 10.53
N LEU A 80 4.55 21.09 9.22
CA LEU A 80 3.55 21.90 8.50
C LEU A 80 2.22 21.20 8.34
N VAL A 81 2.21 19.85 8.19
CA VAL A 81 1.01 19.08 7.89
C VAL A 81 0.23 18.64 9.14
N GLY A 82 0.85 18.72 10.32
CA GLY A 82 0.24 18.33 11.59
C GLY A 82 0.52 16.86 11.94
N GLN A 83 -0.36 16.26 12.75
CA GLN A 83 -0.20 14.89 13.21
C GLN A 83 -0.67 13.88 12.16
N TYR A 84 0.03 12.75 12.09
CA TYR A 84 -0.37 11.60 11.30
C TYR A 84 -1.71 11.02 11.79
N ARG A 85 -2.61 10.69 10.86
CA ARG A 85 -3.96 10.17 11.15
C ARG A 85 -4.25 8.82 10.50
N GLY A 86 -3.42 8.38 9.58
CA GLY A 86 -3.61 7.11 8.89
C GLY A 86 -3.10 7.15 7.45
N ARG A 87 -3.42 6.10 6.71
CA ARG A 87 -3.08 5.99 5.29
C ARG A 87 -4.14 5.21 4.53
N GLU A 88 -4.24 5.50 3.24
CA GLU A 88 -5.10 4.79 2.30
C GLU A 88 -4.30 4.44 1.04
N LEU A 89 -4.49 3.24 0.52
CA LEU A 89 -3.93 2.84 -0.76
C LEU A 89 -4.70 3.53 -1.88
N VAL A 90 -4.01 4.32 -2.69
CA VAL A 90 -4.60 5.01 -3.85
C VAL A 90 -4.56 4.12 -5.08
N GLY A 91 -3.43 3.46 -5.32
CA GLY A 91 -3.28 2.60 -6.47
C GLY A 91 -1.98 1.84 -6.52
N THR A 92 -1.98 0.81 -7.37
CA THR A 92 -0.80 -0.02 -7.66
C THR A 92 -0.74 -0.27 -9.15
N THR A 93 0.41 -0.02 -9.76
CA THR A 93 0.68 -0.29 -11.18
C THR A 93 1.91 -1.15 -11.30
N THR A 94 1.87 -2.18 -12.16
CA THR A 94 2.99 -3.10 -12.37
C THR A 94 3.40 -3.15 -13.82
N VAL A 95 4.70 -3.35 -14.06
CA VAL A 95 5.26 -3.58 -15.38
C VAL A 95 6.04 -4.89 -15.35
N GLY A 96 5.63 -5.84 -16.20
CA GLY A 96 6.29 -7.13 -16.36
C GLY A 96 6.41 -7.97 -15.08
N GLY A 97 5.59 -7.71 -14.05
CA GLY A 97 5.65 -8.40 -12.76
C GLY A 97 6.95 -8.20 -11.97
N ARG A 98 7.81 -7.27 -12.40
CA ARG A 98 9.13 -7.02 -11.81
C ARG A 98 9.40 -5.57 -11.41
N LEU A 99 8.58 -4.66 -11.85
CA LEU A 99 8.58 -3.25 -11.43
C LEU A 99 7.17 -2.91 -10.97
N VAL A 100 7.06 -2.39 -9.77
CA VAL A 100 5.77 -1.98 -9.20
C VAL A 100 5.87 -0.56 -8.66
N HIS A 101 4.83 0.22 -8.93
CA HIS A 101 4.60 1.54 -8.37
C HIS A 101 3.39 1.49 -7.47
N VAL A 102 3.53 1.92 -6.22
CA VAL A 102 2.47 1.91 -5.22
C VAL A 102 2.31 3.30 -4.64
N THR A 103 1.10 3.83 -4.71
CA THR A 103 0.76 5.17 -4.22
C THR A 103 -0.14 5.07 -3.00
N TYR A 104 0.23 5.76 -1.94
CA TYR A 104 -0.59 5.95 -0.75
C TYR A 104 -0.94 7.42 -0.56
N MET A 105 -2.16 7.67 -0.12
CA MET A 105 -2.55 8.92 0.53
C MET A 105 -2.30 8.77 2.02
N VAL A 106 -1.41 9.59 2.56
CA VAL A 106 -1.09 9.61 3.99
C VAL A 106 -1.79 10.80 4.63
N LEU A 107 -2.64 10.49 5.60
CA LEU A 107 -3.55 11.44 6.23
C LEU A 107 -2.85 12.17 7.36
N TYR A 108 -2.95 13.49 7.36
CA TYR A 108 -2.50 14.38 8.41
C TYR A 108 -3.59 15.40 8.78
N ASP A 109 -3.42 16.11 9.89
CA ASP A 109 -4.45 17.04 10.38
C ASP A 109 -4.83 18.14 9.39
N ARG A 110 -3.86 18.65 8.63
CA ARG A 110 -4.06 19.85 7.80
C ARG A 110 -4.22 19.54 6.32
N GLN A 111 -3.49 18.54 5.81
CA GLN A 111 -3.54 18.15 4.40
C GLN A 111 -2.96 16.76 4.19
N PRO A 112 -3.40 16.02 3.19
CA PRO A 112 -2.79 14.74 2.85
C PRO A 112 -1.41 14.93 2.22
N LEU A 113 -0.56 13.92 2.36
CA LEU A 113 0.64 13.73 1.57
C LEU A 113 0.47 12.51 0.66
N ARG A 114 1.00 12.59 -0.54
CA ARG A 114 1.18 11.43 -1.40
C ARG A 114 2.50 10.78 -1.08
N PHE A 115 2.50 9.47 -0.82
CA PHE A 115 3.70 8.66 -0.73
C PHE A 115 3.74 7.71 -1.92
N GLU A 116 4.86 7.67 -2.62
CA GLU A 116 5.08 6.83 -3.78
C GLU A 116 6.26 5.90 -3.54
N PHE A 117 6.02 4.61 -3.68
CA PHE A 117 7.02 3.57 -3.57
C PHE A 117 7.18 2.90 -4.93
N GLN A 118 8.42 2.78 -5.40
CA GLN A 118 8.73 1.93 -6.54
C GLN A 118 9.64 0.79 -6.08
N PHE A 119 9.20 -0.43 -6.34
CA PHE A 119 9.98 -1.62 -6.06
C PHE A 119 10.37 -2.30 -7.36
N TYR A 120 11.58 -2.83 -7.38
CA TYR A 120 12.13 -3.57 -8.52
C TYR A 120 12.60 -4.94 -8.07
N LYS A 121 12.37 -5.96 -8.89
CA LYS A 121 12.74 -7.35 -8.65
C LYS A 121 13.73 -7.83 -9.71
N PRO A 122 15.04 -7.56 -9.54
CA PRO A 122 16.05 -7.94 -10.53
C PRO A 122 16.21 -9.46 -10.66
N GLN A 123 16.12 -10.19 -9.57
CA GLN A 123 16.22 -11.65 -9.50
C GLN A 123 15.03 -12.24 -8.74
N ASN A 124 15.23 -12.63 -7.48
CA ASN A 124 14.21 -13.27 -6.64
C ASN A 124 13.63 -12.32 -5.61
N ASP A 125 14.37 -11.27 -5.21
CA ASP A 125 14.02 -10.39 -4.13
C ASP A 125 13.57 -9.03 -4.65
N TRP A 126 12.57 -8.46 -3.97
CA TRP A 126 12.14 -7.08 -4.18
C TRP A 126 13.08 -6.13 -3.44
N ILE A 127 13.53 -5.11 -4.13
CA ILE A 127 14.31 -4.01 -3.56
C ILE A 127 13.59 -2.70 -3.79
N ILE A 128 13.76 -1.74 -2.87
CA ILE A 128 13.31 -0.37 -3.14
C ILE A 128 14.12 0.21 -4.28
N TYR A 129 13.42 0.74 -5.28
CA TYR A 129 14.01 1.47 -6.38
C TYR A 129 13.93 2.97 -6.16
N SER A 130 12.77 3.46 -5.70
CA SER A 130 12.53 4.85 -5.38
C SER A 130 11.48 5.00 -4.30
N PHE A 131 11.64 6.00 -3.44
CA PHE A 131 10.63 6.51 -2.53
C PHE A 131 10.57 8.02 -2.66
N SER A 132 9.38 8.56 -2.80
CA SER A 132 9.11 9.99 -2.83
C SER A 132 7.82 10.35 -2.08
N PHE A 133 7.70 11.62 -1.75
CA PHE A 133 6.47 12.17 -1.18
C PHE A 133 6.25 13.60 -1.68
N ASP A 134 5.00 14.01 -1.78
CA ASP A 134 4.60 15.37 -2.14
C ASP A 134 3.17 15.70 -1.68
N THR A 135 2.70 16.90 -2.04
CA THR A 135 1.37 17.44 -1.72
C THR A 135 0.44 17.51 -2.93
N LYS A 136 0.77 16.84 -4.04
CA LYS A 136 0.12 17.04 -5.35
C LYS A 136 -1.16 16.25 -5.59
N LEU A 137 -1.65 15.50 -4.60
CA LEU A 137 -2.92 14.76 -4.74
C LEU A 137 -4.09 15.67 -5.11
N SER A 138 -4.15 16.87 -4.55
CA SER A 138 -5.21 17.84 -4.90
C SER A 138 -5.12 18.28 -6.35
N ASP A 139 -3.93 18.52 -6.86
CA ASP A 139 -3.71 18.95 -8.25
C ASP A 139 -4.17 17.87 -9.23
N GLU A 140 -3.89 16.60 -8.92
CA GLU A 140 -4.32 15.45 -9.73
C GLU A 140 -5.83 15.27 -9.69
N LEU A 141 -6.45 15.41 -8.52
CA LEU A 141 -7.91 15.33 -8.37
C LEU A 141 -8.60 16.42 -9.17
N GLU A 142 -8.10 17.64 -9.12
CA GLU A 142 -8.63 18.76 -9.93
C GLU A 142 -8.43 18.52 -11.42
N ALA A 143 -7.28 18.00 -11.85
CA ALA A 143 -7.03 17.68 -13.24
C ALA A 143 -7.98 16.59 -13.75
N SER A 144 -8.21 15.55 -12.96
CA SER A 144 -9.18 14.48 -13.28
C SER A 144 -10.60 15.02 -13.38
N ALA A 145 -11.03 15.84 -12.42
CA ALA A 145 -12.36 16.44 -12.42
C ALA A 145 -12.61 17.33 -13.65
N ARG A 146 -11.59 18.08 -14.10
CA ARG A 146 -11.70 18.88 -15.32
C ARG A 146 -11.78 18.01 -16.59
N ALA A 147 -11.05 16.90 -16.61
CA ALA A 147 -11.09 15.96 -17.73
C ALA A 147 -12.46 15.28 -17.85
N ASP A 148 -13.07 14.88 -16.74
CA ASP A 148 -14.40 14.26 -16.69
C ASP A 148 -15.48 15.22 -17.20
N VAL A 149 -15.41 16.50 -16.83
CA VAL A 149 -16.33 17.54 -17.33
C VAL A 149 -16.17 17.74 -18.83
N ALA A 150 -14.93 17.70 -19.35
CA ALA A 150 -14.67 17.87 -20.78
C ALA A 150 -15.19 16.68 -21.63
N HIS A 151 -15.26 15.47 -21.06
CA HIS A 151 -15.74 14.27 -21.76
C HIS A 151 -17.23 13.98 -21.52
N GLY A 152 -17.82 14.53 -20.46
CA GLY A 152 -19.24 14.35 -20.10
C GLY A 152 -20.22 15.34 -20.78
N GLY A 153 -19.74 16.22 -21.63
CA GLY A 153 -20.52 17.26 -22.31
C GLY A 153 -21.07 16.84 -23.66
N ASN A 154 -21.42 15.55 -23.87
CA ASN A 154 -22.02 15.09 -25.15
C ASN A 154 -23.35 14.38 -24.88
#